data_ee55dd99699459698aa95acfb9b4570a
#
_entry.id   ee55dd99699459698aa95acfb9b4570a
#
_cell.length_a   1.000
_cell.length_b   1.000
_cell.length_c   1.000
_cell.angle_alpha   90.00
_cell.angle_beta   90.00
_cell.angle_gamma   90.00
#
_symmetry.space_group_name_H-M   'P 1'
#
loop_
_entity.id
_entity.type
_entity.pdbx_description
1 polymer ?
#
loop_
_entity_poly.entity_id
_entity_poly.type
_entity_poly.pdbx_seq_one_letter_code
_entity_poly.pdbx_strand_id
1 'polypeptide(L)'
;LIPRLLGDVGHQGGRVTDIRILKDVHRLLVDKTAYCTTFFDFYGLHDDFVGMTNAKKLHSPEEKSKTICSALKNAVTGDDVNRFIPYVQMYEFEGLLFSHPEKFAKGIWQPKIADKLQAIRDDKRFQTPEYINDNYLTAPSKRIMSIFAGYEKRTHGIIASLEIGLPT
;
A
#
# COMPACT_ATOMS: atom_id res chain seq x y z
N LEU A 1 -3.80 -12.61 -11.18
CA LEU A 1 -4.33 -11.49 -10.42
C LEU A 1 -5.11 -10.56 -11.36
N ILE A 2 -6.35 -10.20 -11.00
CA ILE A 2 -7.17 -9.27 -11.79
C ILE A 2 -7.39 -8.02 -10.92
N PRO A 3 -6.71 -6.89 -11.22
CA PRO A 3 -6.89 -5.68 -10.46
C PRO A 3 -8.28 -5.07 -10.69
N ARG A 4 -8.86 -4.51 -9.63
CA ARG A 4 -10.13 -3.78 -9.66
C ARG A 4 -9.99 -2.46 -8.91
N LEU A 5 -10.42 -1.37 -9.52
CA LEU A 5 -10.50 -0.09 -8.81
C LEU A 5 -11.75 -0.08 -7.93
N LEU A 6 -11.63 0.50 -6.75
CA LEU A 6 -12.73 0.63 -5.80
C LEU A 6 -13.85 1.53 -6.35
N GLY A 7 -15.08 1.05 -6.29
CA GLY A 7 -16.28 1.77 -6.67
C GLY A 7 -16.81 1.47 -8.08
N ASP A 8 -17.98 2.03 -8.38
CA ASP A 8 -18.64 1.84 -9.67
C ASP A 8 -17.92 2.62 -10.79
N VAL A 9 -18.08 2.19 -12.04
CA VAL A 9 -17.50 2.86 -13.22
C VAL A 9 -17.95 4.33 -13.26
N GLY A 10 -17.01 5.26 -13.42
CA GLY A 10 -17.24 6.70 -13.38
C GLY A 10 -17.20 7.31 -11.97
N HIS A 11 -17.19 6.50 -10.92
CA HIS A 11 -17.07 6.92 -9.52
C HIS A 11 -15.89 6.25 -8.80
N GLN A 12 -14.85 5.92 -9.55
CA GLN A 12 -13.63 5.29 -9.03
C GLN A 12 -12.73 6.33 -8.37
N GLY A 13 -12.07 5.92 -7.28
CA GLY A 13 -11.22 6.80 -6.48
C GLY A 13 -12.00 7.50 -5.36
N GLY A 14 -11.45 8.59 -4.83
CA GLY A 14 -12.00 9.30 -3.68
C GLY A 14 -11.73 8.60 -2.35
N ARG A 15 -12.51 8.95 -1.32
CA ARG A 15 -12.34 8.44 0.04
C ARG A 15 -12.55 6.93 0.11
N VAL A 16 -11.54 6.23 0.63
CA VAL A 16 -11.63 4.80 0.92
C VAL A 16 -12.39 4.61 2.23
N THR A 17 -13.56 3.96 2.18
CA THR A 17 -14.36 3.61 3.35
C THR A 17 -14.57 2.09 3.40
N ASP A 18 -14.69 1.55 4.60
CA ASP A 18 -15.00 0.15 4.83
C ASP A 18 -16.29 -0.29 4.13
N ILE A 19 -17.35 0.53 4.16
CA ILE A 19 -18.63 0.26 3.49
C ILE A 19 -18.42 0.04 1.98
N ARG A 20 -17.62 0.90 1.30
CA ARG A 20 -17.34 0.74 -0.14
C ARG A 20 -16.55 -0.53 -0.40
N ILE A 21 -15.53 -0.80 0.42
CA ILE A 21 -14.71 -2.01 0.29
C ILE A 21 -15.59 -3.25 0.44
N LEU A 22 -16.38 -3.33 1.50
CA LEU A 22 -17.22 -4.48 1.78
C LEU A 22 -18.23 -4.72 0.66
N LYS A 23 -18.85 -3.66 0.11
CA LYS A 23 -19.73 -3.77 -1.05
C LYS A 23 -19.02 -4.41 -2.24
N ASP A 24 -17.80 -3.96 -2.56
CA ASP A 24 -17.04 -4.49 -3.70
C ASP A 24 -16.51 -5.90 -3.43
N VAL A 25 -16.06 -6.19 -2.20
CA VAL A 25 -15.67 -7.53 -1.77
C VAL A 25 -16.81 -8.53 -1.94
N HIS A 26 -18.01 -8.20 -1.47
CA HIS A 26 -19.18 -9.07 -1.64
C HIS A 26 -19.52 -9.30 -3.12
N ARG A 27 -19.44 -8.27 -3.96
CA ARG A 27 -19.65 -8.42 -5.42
C ARG A 27 -18.63 -9.36 -6.06
N LEU A 28 -17.35 -9.24 -5.70
CA LEU A 28 -16.29 -10.08 -6.25
C LEU A 28 -16.38 -11.53 -5.76
N LEU A 29 -16.82 -11.75 -4.54
CA LEU A 29 -16.96 -13.08 -3.93
C LEU A 29 -18.24 -13.81 -4.33
N VAL A 30 -19.11 -13.21 -5.17
CA VAL A 30 -20.22 -13.94 -5.84
C VAL A 30 -19.66 -15.12 -6.65
N ASP A 31 -18.51 -14.93 -7.30
CA ASP A 31 -17.75 -16.04 -7.87
C ASP A 31 -17.17 -16.89 -6.73
N LYS A 32 -17.70 -18.09 -6.57
CA LYS A 32 -17.31 -19.02 -5.47
C LYS A 32 -15.90 -19.60 -5.62
N THR A 33 -15.27 -19.44 -6.77
CA THR A 33 -13.89 -19.87 -7.05
C THR A 33 -12.86 -18.78 -6.81
N ALA A 34 -13.30 -17.51 -6.74
CA ALA A 34 -12.41 -16.35 -6.59
C ALA A 34 -12.00 -16.12 -5.13
N TYR A 35 -10.76 -15.69 -4.97
CA TYR A 35 -10.25 -15.05 -3.76
C TYR A 35 -10.17 -13.55 -3.98
N CYS A 36 -10.47 -12.77 -2.94
CA CYS A 36 -10.40 -11.32 -2.98
C CYS A 36 -9.37 -10.82 -1.98
N THR A 37 -8.53 -9.88 -2.41
CA THR A 37 -7.62 -9.14 -1.53
C THR A 37 -7.81 -7.65 -1.72
N THR A 38 -7.38 -6.85 -0.74
CA THR A 38 -7.33 -5.39 -0.84
C THR A 38 -5.88 -4.94 -1.01
N PHE A 39 -5.68 -3.73 -1.56
CA PHE A 39 -4.39 -3.07 -1.62
C PHE A 39 -4.61 -1.56 -1.43
N PHE A 40 -4.49 -1.09 -0.21
CA PHE A 40 -4.69 0.31 0.15
C PHE A 40 -3.49 0.83 0.92
N ASP A 41 -3.11 2.08 0.67
CA ASP A 41 -2.14 2.79 1.49
C ASP A 41 -2.74 3.10 2.87
N PHE A 42 -2.01 2.81 3.94
CA PHE A 42 -2.43 3.14 5.30
C PHE A 42 -2.76 4.63 5.46
N TYR A 43 -1.96 5.51 4.86
CA TYR A 43 -2.20 6.96 4.88
C TYR A 43 -3.42 7.40 4.05
N GLY A 44 -3.92 6.55 3.16
CA GLY A 44 -5.16 6.78 2.42
C GLY A 44 -6.42 6.43 3.20
N LEU A 45 -6.27 5.74 4.36
CA LEU A 45 -7.39 5.35 5.21
C LEU A 45 -7.77 6.49 6.16
N HIS A 46 -9.06 6.69 6.34
CA HIS A 46 -9.59 7.75 7.20
C HIS A 46 -9.63 7.32 8.67
N ASP A 47 -9.76 8.29 9.58
CA ASP A 47 -9.77 8.06 11.03
C ASP A 47 -10.94 7.20 11.51
N ASP A 48 -12.06 7.26 10.80
CA ASP A 48 -13.26 6.44 11.06
C ASP A 48 -13.24 5.05 10.38
N PHE A 49 -12.13 4.72 9.70
CA PHE A 49 -12.00 3.40 9.08
C PHE A 49 -12.00 2.29 10.13
N VAL A 50 -12.62 1.16 9.80
CA VAL A 50 -12.72 0.02 10.72
C VAL A 50 -11.34 -0.41 11.23
N GLY A 51 -11.18 -0.49 12.55
CA GLY A 51 -9.92 -0.84 13.19
C GLY A 51 -8.92 0.31 13.37
N MET A 52 -9.12 1.47 12.73
CA MET A 52 -8.16 2.58 12.75
C MET A 52 -7.91 3.13 14.16
N THR A 53 -8.96 3.31 14.96
CA THR A 53 -8.84 3.80 16.36
C THR A 53 -7.90 2.92 17.20
N ASN A 54 -7.94 1.61 17.00
CA ASN A 54 -7.05 0.68 17.71
C ASN A 54 -5.66 0.65 17.07
N ALA A 55 -5.57 0.64 15.74
CA ALA A 55 -4.30 0.66 15.03
C ALA A 55 -3.43 1.88 15.40
N LYS A 56 -4.03 3.05 15.58
CA LYS A 56 -3.31 4.29 15.97
C LYS A 56 -2.62 4.22 17.34
N LYS A 57 -3.07 3.32 18.22
CA LYS A 57 -2.48 3.12 19.56
C LYS A 57 -1.23 2.23 19.53
N LEU A 58 -0.99 1.55 18.42
CA LEU A 58 0.11 0.62 18.24
C LEU A 58 1.34 1.33 17.65
N HIS A 59 2.52 0.75 17.84
CA HIS A 59 3.78 1.30 17.31
C HIS A 59 4.28 0.55 16.09
N SER A 60 4.16 -0.79 16.10
CA SER A 60 4.63 -1.63 15.00
C SER A 60 3.74 -1.51 13.76
N PRO A 61 4.31 -1.33 12.56
CA PRO A 61 3.58 -1.36 11.29
C PRO A 61 2.81 -2.66 11.11
N GLU A 62 3.40 -3.80 11.48
CA GLU A 62 2.78 -5.11 11.37
C GLU A 62 1.53 -5.23 12.25
N GLU A 63 1.61 -4.76 13.51
CA GLU A 63 0.46 -4.77 14.41
C GLU A 63 -0.65 -3.86 13.93
N LYS A 64 -0.33 -2.68 13.40
CA LYS A 64 -1.30 -1.77 12.79
C LYS A 64 -2.01 -2.43 11.61
N SER A 65 -1.25 -2.97 10.66
CA SER A 65 -1.77 -3.68 9.49
C SER A 65 -2.66 -4.85 9.92
N LYS A 66 -2.17 -5.71 10.80
CA LYS A 66 -2.92 -6.87 11.33
C LYS A 66 -4.23 -6.45 11.98
N THR A 67 -4.24 -5.36 12.73
CA THR A 67 -5.44 -4.84 13.42
C THR A 67 -6.50 -4.41 12.41
N ILE A 68 -6.11 -3.65 11.39
CA ILE A 68 -7.04 -3.20 10.34
C ILE A 68 -7.52 -4.37 9.49
N CYS A 69 -6.61 -5.25 9.06
CA CYS A 69 -6.97 -6.42 8.26
C CYS A 69 -7.93 -7.36 9.02
N SER A 70 -7.69 -7.57 10.33
CA SER A 70 -8.60 -8.38 11.16
C SER A 70 -9.97 -7.72 11.29
N ALA A 71 -10.03 -6.40 11.48
CA ALA A 71 -11.28 -5.66 11.56
C ALA A 71 -12.07 -5.73 10.24
N LEU A 72 -11.40 -5.56 9.09
CA LEU A 72 -12.02 -5.74 7.77
C LEU A 72 -12.53 -7.16 7.56
N LYS A 73 -11.73 -8.16 7.93
CA LYS A 73 -12.12 -9.56 7.79
C LYS A 73 -13.36 -9.90 8.61
N ASN A 74 -13.43 -9.40 9.84
CA ASN A 74 -14.57 -9.62 10.74
C ASN A 74 -15.84 -8.89 10.26
N ALA A 75 -15.73 -7.88 9.43
CA ALA A 75 -16.85 -7.17 8.83
C ALA A 75 -17.46 -7.91 7.64
N VAL A 76 -16.77 -8.89 7.05
CA VAL A 76 -17.32 -9.77 6.01
C VAL A 76 -18.12 -10.87 6.68
N THR A 77 -19.38 -11.05 6.26
CA THR A 77 -20.30 -12.05 6.82
C THR A 77 -20.43 -13.28 5.92
N GLY A 78 -20.82 -14.41 6.52
CA GLY A 78 -21.06 -15.66 5.81
C GLY A 78 -19.81 -16.45 5.45
N ASP A 79 -19.95 -17.44 4.56
CA ASP A 79 -18.88 -18.36 4.16
C ASP A 79 -17.76 -17.70 3.34
N ASP A 80 -18.02 -16.48 2.87
CA ASP A 80 -17.10 -15.72 2.01
C ASP A 80 -15.85 -15.22 2.76
N VAL A 81 -15.89 -15.16 4.10
CA VAL A 81 -14.80 -14.68 4.95
C VAL A 81 -13.47 -15.42 4.71
N ASN A 82 -13.53 -16.71 4.36
CA ASN A 82 -12.33 -17.54 4.13
C ASN A 82 -11.65 -17.22 2.79
N ARG A 83 -12.35 -16.61 1.86
CA ARG A 83 -11.86 -16.21 0.53
C ARG A 83 -11.48 -14.74 0.47
N PHE A 84 -11.69 -13.99 1.56
CA PHE A 84 -11.25 -12.60 1.70
C PHE A 84 -9.94 -12.54 2.49
N ILE A 85 -8.90 -12.04 1.85
CA ILE A 85 -7.54 -11.89 2.39
C ILE A 85 -7.21 -10.39 2.36
N PRO A 86 -7.68 -9.60 3.36
CA PRO A 86 -7.40 -8.18 3.38
C PRO A 86 -5.91 -7.89 3.53
N TYR A 87 -5.45 -6.87 2.82
CA TYR A 87 -4.09 -6.34 2.91
C TYR A 87 -4.13 -4.82 2.92
N VAL A 88 -3.30 -4.23 3.76
CA VAL A 88 -3.06 -2.78 3.85
C VAL A 88 -1.56 -2.53 3.75
N GLN A 89 -1.15 -1.79 2.74
CA GLN A 89 0.23 -1.36 2.57
C GLN A 89 0.57 -0.29 3.62
N MET A 90 1.55 -0.58 4.45
CA MET A 90 2.02 0.37 5.46
C MET A 90 2.97 1.35 4.79
N TYR A 91 2.61 2.37 5.00
CA TYR A 91 2.19 3.71 4.96
C TYR A 91 1.83 4.17 3.55
N GLU A 92 2.76 4.01 2.59
CA GLU A 92 2.61 4.36 1.18
C GLU A 92 3.14 3.23 0.28
N PHE A 93 2.56 3.09 -0.91
CA PHE A 93 3.06 2.19 -1.97
C PHE A 93 4.55 2.39 -2.26
N GLU A 94 5.03 3.62 -2.22
CA GLU A 94 6.42 3.96 -2.49
C GLU A 94 7.42 3.26 -1.56
N GLY A 95 6.98 2.81 -0.39
CA GLY A 95 7.81 1.97 0.49
C GLY A 95 8.34 0.72 -0.23
N LEU A 96 7.50 0.08 -1.06
CA LEU A 96 7.89 -1.12 -1.81
C LEU A 96 9.02 -0.86 -2.83
N LEU A 97 9.12 0.36 -3.35
CA LEU A 97 10.15 0.72 -4.35
C LEU A 97 11.56 0.66 -3.76
N PHE A 98 11.69 0.81 -2.44
CA PHE A 98 12.97 0.67 -1.74
C PHE A 98 13.42 -0.80 -1.56
N SER A 99 12.62 -1.77 -2.01
CA SER A 99 13.07 -3.17 -2.01
C SER A 99 14.26 -3.41 -2.93
N HIS A 100 14.36 -2.63 -4.03
CA HIS A 100 15.45 -2.71 -5.00
C HIS A 100 15.83 -1.30 -5.51
N PRO A 101 16.59 -0.51 -4.73
CA PRO A 101 16.93 0.88 -5.06
C PRO A 101 17.59 1.09 -6.42
N GLU A 102 18.48 0.17 -6.84
CA GLU A 102 19.13 0.24 -8.14
C GLU A 102 18.14 0.07 -9.30
N LYS A 103 17.27 -0.95 -9.21
CA LYS A 103 16.22 -1.17 -10.22
C LYS A 103 15.22 -0.02 -10.24
N PHE A 104 14.87 0.51 -9.07
CA PHE A 104 14.02 1.70 -8.98
C PHE A 104 14.64 2.87 -9.76
N ALA A 105 15.90 3.23 -9.46
CA ALA A 105 16.60 4.33 -10.11
C ALA A 105 16.70 4.12 -11.62
N LYS A 106 16.99 2.89 -12.05
CA LYS A 106 17.05 2.51 -13.48
C LYS A 106 15.68 2.66 -14.14
N GLY A 107 14.61 2.15 -13.52
CA GLY A 107 13.25 2.18 -14.07
C GLY A 107 12.76 3.61 -14.35
N ILE A 108 13.09 4.56 -13.50
CA ILE A 108 12.74 5.97 -13.69
C ILE A 108 13.79 6.78 -14.46
N TRP A 109 14.74 6.11 -15.12
CA TRP A 109 15.84 6.71 -15.91
C TRP A 109 16.71 7.69 -15.11
N GLN A 110 16.87 7.46 -13.82
CA GLN A 110 17.68 8.27 -12.89
C GLN A 110 18.77 7.42 -12.20
N PRO A 111 19.65 6.70 -12.92
CA PRO A 111 20.61 5.77 -12.29
C PRO A 111 21.52 6.46 -11.27
N LYS A 112 21.77 7.77 -11.43
CA LYS A 112 22.63 8.55 -10.52
C LYS A 112 22.10 8.71 -9.09
N ILE A 113 20.80 8.42 -8.86
CA ILE A 113 20.22 8.49 -7.51
C ILE A 113 20.23 7.15 -6.77
N ALA A 114 20.68 6.08 -7.41
CA ALA A 114 20.67 4.73 -6.83
C ALA A 114 21.33 4.67 -5.44
N ASP A 115 22.55 5.24 -5.33
CA ASP A 115 23.31 5.25 -4.06
C ASP A 115 22.56 6.00 -2.95
N LYS A 116 21.86 7.09 -3.29
CA LYS A 116 21.08 7.86 -2.31
C LYS A 116 19.85 7.09 -1.84
N LEU A 117 19.20 6.37 -2.74
CA LEU A 117 18.07 5.49 -2.40
C LEU A 117 18.55 4.31 -1.55
N GLN A 118 19.70 3.72 -1.92
CA GLN A 118 20.31 2.64 -1.17
C GLN A 118 20.69 3.08 0.26
N ALA A 119 21.26 4.28 0.40
CA ALA A 119 21.59 4.83 1.73
C ALA A 119 20.37 4.97 2.64
N ILE A 120 19.19 5.31 2.08
CA ILE A 120 17.94 5.32 2.84
C ILE A 120 17.55 3.89 3.23
N ARG A 121 17.65 2.93 2.31
CA ARG A 121 17.30 1.53 2.56
C ARG A 121 18.17 0.89 3.62
N ASP A 122 19.45 1.24 3.66
CA ASP A 122 20.47 0.68 4.56
C ASP A 122 20.49 1.37 5.94
N ASP A 123 19.67 2.39 6.15
CA ASP A 123 19.55 3.02 7.45
C ASP A 123 19.05 1.97 8.48
N LYS A 124 19.87 1.74 9.51
CA LYS A 124 19.61 0.73 10.55
C LYS A 124 18.28 0.90 11.30
N ARG A 125 17.65 2.06 11.19
CA ARG A 125 16.33 2.33 11.76
C ARG A 125 15.22 1.57 10.99
N PHE A 126 15.49 1.19 9.74
CA PHE A 126 14.50 0.60 8.85
C PHE A 126 14.78 -0.89 8.62
N GLN A 127 14.14 -1.75 9.41
CA GLN A 127 14.29 -3.20 9.30
C GLN A 127 13.81 -3.72 7.95
N THR A 128 12.68 -3.20 7.47
CA THR A 128 12.12 -3.47 6.14
C THR A 128 11.78 -2.17 5.43
N PRO A 129 11.54 -2.17 4.11
CA PRO A 129 11.07 -0.98 3.39
C PRO A 129 9.82 -0.33 4.00
N GLU A 130 8.95 -1.10 4.65
CA GLU A 130 7.75 -0.60 5.31
C GLU A 130 8.04 0.28 6.53
N TYR A 131 9.25 0.19 7.11
CA TYR A 131 9.70 1.06 8.19
C TYR A 131 10.29 2.39 7.70
N ILE A 132 10.42 2.61 6.38
CA ILE A 132 10.95 3.86 5.81
C ILE A 132 9.93 5.00 6.00
N ASN A 133 9.54 5.23 7.24
CA ASN A 133 8.56 6.22 7.63
C ASN A 133 8.68 6.57 9.12
N ASP A 134 9.17 7.76 9.41
CA ASP A 134 9.18 8.27 10.80
C ASP A 134 7.91 9.08 11.09
N ASN A 135 7.41 9.82 10.09
CA ASN A 135 6.20 10.64 10.13
C ASN A 135 5.77 11.01 8.71
N TYR A 136 4.64 11.73 8.58
CA TYR A 136 4.11 12.14 7.28
C TYR A 136 5.10 12.95 6.41
N LEU A 137 5.97 13.75 7.02
CA LEU A 137 6.96 14.57 6.29
C LEU A 137 8.16 13.74 5.79
N THR A 138 8.39 12.58 6.38
CA THR A 138 9.48 11.65 6.03
C THR A 138 8.96 10.37 5.39
N ALA A 139 7.70 10.39 4.93
CA ALA A 139 7.08 9.28 4.20
C ALA A 139 7.91 8.90 2.96
N PRO A 140 7.82 7.63 2.49
CA PRO A 140 8.62 7.13 1.36
C PRO A 140 8.62 8.07 0.15
N SER A 141 7.45 8.55 -0.28
CA SER A 141 7.36 9.49 -1.41
C SER A 141 8.09 10.81 -1.16
N LYS A 142 8.07 11.33 0.08
CA LYS A 142 8.76 12.57 0.44
C LYS A 142 10.27 12.41 0.38
N ARG A 143 10.78 11.25 0.81
CA ARG A 143 12.21 10.91 0.70
C ARG A 143 12.64 10.80 -0.77
N ILE A 144 11.84 10.17 -1.62
CA ILE A 144 12.10 10.11 -3.05
C ILE A 144 12.14 11.52 -3.65
N MET A 145 11.14 12.35 -3.36
CA MET A 145 11.06 13.72 -3.87
C MET A 145 12.20 14.62 -3.38
N SER A 146 12.76 14.39 -2.20
CA SER A 146 13.95 15.10 -1.71
C SER A 146 15.23 14.77 -2.49
N ILE A 147 15.28 13.58 -3.09
CA ILE A 147 16.40 13.13 -3.93
C ILE A 147 16.17 13.48 -5.40
N PHE A 148 14.94 13.35 -5.86
CA PHE A 148 14.51 13.61 -7.22
C PHE A 148 13.18 14.39 -7.22
N ALA A 149 13.25 15.71 -7.30
CA ALA A 149 12.09 16.62 -7.25
C ALA A 149 11.08 16.37 -8.40
N GLY A 150 11.53 15.81 -9.53
CA GLY A 150 10.69 15.43 -10.66
C GLY A 150 9.92 14.10 -10.48
N TYR A 151 9.93 13.50 -9.30
CA TYR A 151 9.22 12.26 -9.06
C TYR A 151 7.70 12.44 -9.14
N GLU A 152 7.06 11.67 -10.02
CA GLU A 152 5.60 11.62 -10.19
C GLU A 152 5.09 10.22 -9.83
N LYS A 153 4.29 10.13 -8.76
CA LYS A 153 3.79 8.85 -8.24
C LYS A 153 3.16 7.96 -9.31
N ARG A 154 2.26 8.52 -10.12
CA ARG A 154 1.47 7.75 -11.11
C ARG A 154 2.32 7.24 -12.26
N THR A 155 3.31 7.99 -12.70
CA THR A 155 4.17 7.62 -13.83
C THR A 155 5.36 6.79 -13.36
N HIS A 156 6.18 7.37 -12.50
CA HIS A 156 7.44 6.77 -12.06
C HIS A 156 7.21 5.56 -11.15
N GLY A 157 6.17 5.59 -10.31
CA GLY A 157 5.84 4.46 -9.44
C GLY A 157 5.48 3.19 -10.22
N ILE A 158 4.68 3.32 -11.30
CA ILE A 158 4.32 2.19 -12.16
C ILE A 158 5.55 1.63 -12.87
N ILE A 159 6.34 2.50 -13.52
CA ILE A 159 7.53 2.07 -14.28
C ILE A 159 8.55 1.41 -13.36
N ALA A 160 8.79 2.01 -12.19
CA ALA A 160 9.69 1.46 -11.19
C ALA A 160 9.24 0.08 -10.69
N SER A 161 7.95 -0.09 -10.41
CA SER A 161 7.42 -1.38 -9.95
C SER A 161 7.57 -2.49 -10.99
N LEU A 162 7.39 -2.18 -12.28
CA LEU A 162 7.62 -3.11 -13.37
C LEU A 162 9.11 -3.52 -13.46
N GLU A 163 10.03 -2.56 -13.37
CA GLU A 163 11.48 -2.83 -13.42
C GLU A 163 11.94 -3.63 -12.18
N ILE A 164 11.40 -3.35 -11.02
CA ILE A 164 11.67 -4.11 -9.80
C ILE A 164 11.14 -5.55 -9.92
N GLY A 165 10.06 -5.76 -10.66
CA GLY A 165 9.36 -7.03 -10.78
C GLY A 165 8.35 -7.25 -9.66
N LEU A 166 7.79 -6.17 -9.11
CA LEU A 166 6.64 -6.27 -8.23
C LEU A 166 5.45 -6.81 -9.02
N PRO A 167 4.61 -7.69 -8.44
CA PRO A 167 3.41 -8.17 -9.10
C PRO A 167 2.49 -6.99 -9.42
N THR A 168 2.20 -6.78 -10.68
CA THR A 168 1.26 -5.77 -11.17
C THR A 168 -0.11 -6.38 -11.41
#